data_d4898aaf870fa97bac60ebb9169c545b
#
_entry.id   d4898aaf870fa97bac60ebb9169c545b
#
_cell.length_a   1.000
_cell.length_b   1.000
_cell.length_c   1.000
_cell.angle_alpha   90.00
_cell.angle_beta   90.00
_cell.angle_gamma   90.00
#
_symmetry.space_group_name_H-M   'P 1'
#
loop_
_entity.id
_entity.type
_entity.pdbx_description
1 polymer ?
#
loop_
_entity_poly.entity_id
_entity_poly.type
_entity_poly.pdbx_seq_one_letter_code
_entity_poly.pdbx_strand_id
1 'polypeptide(L)'
;MKLHDLLGDAAGRDPEIAAVDVSGLAVDSRAVRPGDLFFALSGAKTDGARFIAAAIAAGAIAVAGGSPPGTALSVPYVELPNPRLALAMAAARFYPRQPATIAAVTGTSGKTSVAAFTRQIWQKLDHSSASIGTVGLVSDKRTVYGSLTTPDPIALHRQIDEITQDGVTHLAFEASSHGLDQYRLDGVRVSAGGFTNLSRDHMDYHPDLAHYLNAKLRLFRDLVPPGGAAVISADHECSADVMAAAQARDLRLMTVGTHGDGAGAGIRLVAAAIDGFAQQLQLQHCGRMYTIRLPLVGAFQVENALVAAGLAIGTGSDPQAVFEALETLEGAKGRLELVGEHNGAPIFIDYAHKPDALAKALQALRPYAARQLVVVFGAGGDRDTGKRPLMGAIAAAEADRVIVTDDNPRSEDPAAIRAAILAAAPGAREIGDRAEAIKVAIGELQPGDALVIAGKGHEVGQIIGGTTLHFSDHEAVADALAARAS
;
A
#
# COMPACT_ATOMS: atom_id res chain seq x y z
N MET A 1 30.12 -10.30 -6.19
CA MET A 1 29.72 -11.39 -5.23
C MET A 1 29.75 -12.72 -5.99
N LYS A 2 30.24 -13.80 -5.35
CA LYS A 2 30.26 -15.10 -6.04
C LYS A 2 28.85 -15.65 -6.22
N LEU A 3 28.61 -16.37 -7.33
CA LEU A 3 27.30 -16.99 -7.62
C LEU A 3 26.86 -17.95 -6.52
N HIS A 4 27.80 -18.69 -5.93
CA HIS A 4 27.56 -19.55 -4.78
C HIS A 4 27.06 -18.76 -3.55
N ASP A 5 27.65 -17.61 -3.26
CA ASP A 5 27.24 -16.75 -2.14
C ASP A 5 25.82 -16.21 -2.33
N LEU A 6 25.42 -15.98 -3.59
CA LEU A 6 24.07 -15.51 -3.96
C LEU A 6 23.02 -16.60 -3.89
N LEU A 7 23.31 -17.80 -4.44
CA LEU A 7 22.32 -18.85 -4.63
C LEU A 7 22.46 -20.01 -3.63
N GLY A 8 23.55 -20.04 -2.85
CA GLY A 8 23.85 -21.14 -1.93
C GLY A 8 24.02 -22.46 -2.68
N ASP A 9 23.58 -23.57 -2.08
CA ASP A 9 23.67 -24.91 -2.67
C ASP A 9 23.00 -25.06 -4.04
N ALA A 10 22.06 -24.15 -4.38
CA ALA A 10 21.41 -24.14 -5.69
C ALA A 10 22.38 -23.78 -6.83
N ALA A 11 23.50 -23.10 -6.56
CA ALA A 11 24.55 -22.83 -7.55
C ALA A 11 25.24 -24.11 -8.06
N GLY A 12 24.94 -25.26 -7.44
CA GLY A 12 25.51 -26.55 -7.80
C GLY A 12 26.90 -26.77 -7.20
N ARG A 13 27.48 -27.96 -7.49
CA ARG A 13 28.80 -28.39 -7.01
C ARG A 13 29.93 -28.10 -8.00
N ASP A 14 29.60 -27.54 -9.16
CA ASP A 14 30.62 -27.18 -10.14
C ASP A 14 31.40 -25.96 -9.64
N PRO A 15 32.72 -26.11 -9.34
CA PRO A 15 33.51 -25.00 -8.80
C PRO A 15 33.66 -23.81 -9.78
N GLU A 16 33.60 -24.05 -11.09
CA GLU A 16 33.71 -22.99 -12.10
C GLU A 16 32.44 -22.15 -12.12
N ILE A 17 31.27 -22.78 -12.05
CA ILE A 17 29.97 -22.09 -11.95
C ILE A 17 29.85 -21.34 -10.61
N ALA A 18 30.19 -22.02 -9.52
CA ALA A 18 30.13 -21.46 -8.18
C ALA A 18 30.98 -20.20 -8.00
N ALA A 19 32.13 -20.15 -8.71
CA ALA A 19 33.12 -19.07 -8.63
C ALA A 19 32.80 -17.87 -9.54
N VAL A 20 31.75 -17.89 -10.36
CA VAL A 20 31.36 -16.79 -11.24
C VAL A 20 31.13 -15.52 -10.42
N ASP A 21 31.75 -14.41 -10.82
CA ASP A 21 31.61 -13.10 -10.18
C ASP A 21 30.39 -12.35 -10.74
N VAL A 22 29.36 -12.18 -9.92
CA VAL A 22 28.13 -11.47 -10.24
C VAL A 22 28.23 -10.03 -9.72
N SER A 23 27.97 -9.06 -10.61
CA SER A 23 28.02 -7.61 -10.30
C SER A 23 26.65 -6.98 -10.11
N GLY A 24 25.55 -7.67 -10.48
CA GLY A 24 24.18 -7.20 -10.31
C GLY A 24 23.16 -8.31 -10.55
N LEU A 25 21.89 -7.98 -10.32
CA LEU A 25 20.75 -8.88 -10.50
C LEU A 25 19.74 -8.25 -11.47
N ALA A 26 19.16 -9.04 -12.36
CA ALA A 26 18.16 -8.58 -13.32
C ALA A 26 17.02 -9.59 -13.50
N VAL A 27 15.79 -9.09 -13.68
CA VAL A 27 14.60 -9.85 -14.07
C VAL A 27 13.98 -9.37 -15.38
N ASP A 28 14.42 -8.21 -15.88
CA ASP A 28 14.04 -7.65 -17.17
C ASP A 28 15.27 -7.64 -18.07
N SER A 29 15.21 -8.33 -19.22
CA SER A 29 16.34 -8.42 -20.16
C SER A 29 16.78 -7.06 -20.70
N ARG A 30 15.91 -6.06 -20.72
CA ARG A 30 16.19 -4.67 -21.14
C ARG A 30 17.01 -3.89 -20.11
N ALA A 31 16.98 -4.33 -18.84
CA ALA A 31 17.71 -3.71 -17.74
C ALA A 31 19.01 -4.42 -17.40
N VAL A 32 19.34 -5.53 -18.07
CA VAL A 32 20.56 -6.29 -17.88
C VAL A 32 21.78 -5.42 -18.20
N ARG A 33 22.79 -5.51 -17.34
CA ARG A 33 24.13 -4.91 -17.50
C ARG A 33 25.20 -6.00 -17.56
N PRO A 34 26.36 -5.72 -18.16
CA PRO A 34 27.49 -6.68 -18.16
C PRO A 34 27.84 -7.13 -16.74
N GLY A 35 27.88 -8.45 -16.55
CA GLY A 35 28.16 -9.07 -15.25
C GLY A 35 26.93 -9.38 -14.38
N ASP A 36 25.70 -9.10 -14.84
CA ASP A 36 24.49 -9.40 -14.09
C ASP A 36 24.14 -10.91 -14.12
N LEU A 37 23.55 -11.39 -13.04
CA LEU A 37 22.78 -12.63 -12.99
C LEU A 37 21.34 -12.35 -13.44
N PHE A 38 20.92 -12.96 -14.54
CA PHE A 38 19.57 -12.83 -15.05
C PHE A 38 18.66 -13.94 -14.52
N PHE A 39 17.53 -13.57 -13.88
CA PHE A 39 16.50 -14.50 -13.45
C PHE A 39 15.39 -14.62 -14.49
N ALA A 40 15.30 -15.78 -15.15
CA ALA A 40 14.28 -16.12 -16.13
C ALA A 40 13.01 -16.64 -15.42
N LEU A 41 12.14 -15.72 -15.00
CA LEU A 41 10.91 -16.04 -14.27
C LEU A 41 9.73 -16.28 -15.21
N SER A 42 8.95 -17.30 -14.97
CA SER A 42 7.64 -17.47 -15.63
C SER A 42 6.64 -16.47 -15.08
N GLY A 43 6.11 -15.60 -15.94
CA GLY A 43 5.08 -14.61 -15.63
C GLY A 43 3.69 -15.06 -16.08
N ALA A 44 2.63 -14.36 -15.62
CA ALA A 44 1.25 -14.64 -16.01
C ALA A 44 0.97 -14.45 -17.53
N LYS A 45 1.68 -13.54 -18.19
CA LYS A 45 1.49 -13.21 -19.61
C LYS A 45 2.65 -13.67 -20.49
N THR A 46 3.84 -13.86 -19.95
CA THR A 46 5.05 -14.14 -20.75
C THR A 46 6.02 -14.95 -19.91
N ASP A 47 6.65 -15.96 -20.53
CA ASP A 47 7.71 -16.75 -19.91
C ASP A 47 9.05 -16.03 -20.09
N GLY A 48 9.78 -15.81 -18.98
CA GLY A 48 11.10 -15.19 -18.94
C GLY A 48 12.16 -15.97 -19.72
N ALA A 49 11.99 -17.28 -19.91
CA ALA A 49 12.88 -18.10 -20.71
C ALA A 49 13.05 -17.59 -22.15
N ARG A 50 12.02 -16.95 -22.72
CA ARG A 50 12.07 -16.36 -24.07
C ARG A 50 13.05 -15.20 -24.19
N PHE A 51 13.48 -14.59 -23.07
CA PHE A 51 14.37 -13.43 -23.04
C PHE A 51 15.81 -13.79 -22.69
N ILE A 52 16.13 -15.07 -22.48
CA ILE A 52 17.48 -15.51 -22.08
C ILE A 52 18.52 -15.07 -23.12
N ALA A 53 18.26 -15.30 -24.41
CA ALA A 53 19.18 -14.90 -25.46
C ALA A 53 19.45 -13.39 -25.48
N ALA A 54 18.41 -12.57 -25.28
CA ALA A 54 18.55 -11.12 -25.21
C ALA A 54 19.32 -10.68 -23.96
N ALA A 55 19.10 -11.34 -22.83
CA ALA A 55 19.82 -11.06 -21.58
C ALA A 55 21.31 -11.38 -21.71
N ILE A 56 21.66 -12.54 -22.33
CA ILE A 56 23.06 -12.91 -22.61
C ILE A 56 23.71 -11.90 -23.57
N ALA A 57 23.02 -11.51 -24.62
CA ALA A 57 23.50 -10.50 -25.56
C ALA A 57 23.73 -9.12 -24.91
N ALA A 58 22.95 -8.80 -23.86
CA ALA A 58 23.13 -7.59 -23.06
C ALA A 58 24.25 -7.71 -22.00
N GLY A 59 24.86 -8.90 -21.83
CA GLY A 59 25.98 -9.11 -20.93
C GLY A 59 25.69 -9.86 -19.65
N ALA A 60 24.56 -10.58 -19.57
CA ALA A 60 24.35 -11.48 -18.44
C ALA A 60 25.45 -12.55 -18.39
N ILE A 61 26.05 -12.71 -17.21
CA ILE A 61 27.19 -13.63 -17.00
C ILE A 61 26.73 -15.02 -16.55
N ALA A 62 25.52 -15.13 -16.07
CA ALA A 62 24.84 -16.35 -15.70
C ALA A 62 23.32 -16.17 -15.79
N VAL A 63 22.59 -17.27 -15.93
CA VAL A 63 21.12 -17.30 -15.96
C VAL A 63 20.64 -18.26 -14.86
N ALA A 64 19.59 -17.87 -14.16
CA ALA A 64 18.90 -18.71 -13.19
C ALA A 64 17.42 -18.79 -13.51
N GLY A 65 16.79 -19.96 -13.37
CA GLY A 65 15.38 -20.15 -13.72
C GLY A 65 14.86 -21.51 -13.30
N GLY A 66 13.64 -21.82 -13.72
CA GLY A 66 13.03 -23.14 -13.49
C GLY A 66 13.70 -24.21 -14.36
N SER A 67 13.02 -24.66 -15.41
CA SER A 67 13.62 -25.63 -16.33
C SER A 67 14.65 -24.98 -17.24
N PRO A 68 15.78 -25.66 -17.53
CA PRO A 68 16.77 -25.18 -18.48
C PRO A 68 16.19 -25.12 -19.89
N PRO A 69 16.62 -24.14 -20.72
CA PRO A 69 16.23 -24.12 -22.12
C PRO A 69 16.80 -25.34 -22.86
N GLY A 70 16.05 -25.86 -23.83
CA GLY A 70 16.46 -27.04 -24.61
C GLY A 70 17.69 -26.84 -25.51
N THR A 71 18.31 -25.66 -25.49
CA THR A 71 19.51 -25.29 -26.26
C THR A 71 20.65 -24.94 -25.32
N ALA A 72 21.90 -25.31 -25.75
CA ALA A 72 23.10 -24.94 -25.03
C ALA A 72 23.26 -23.41 -24.96
N LEU A 73 23.58 -22.88 -23.79
CA LEU A 73 23.85 -21.47 -23.57
C LEU A 73 25.37 -21.22 -23.54
N SER A 74 25.73 -19.99 -23.87
CA SER A 74 27.15 -19.54 -23.79
C SER A 74 27.58 -19.12 -22.37
N VAL A 75 26.64 -19.11 -21.41
CA VAL A 75 26.84 -18.78 -19.99
C VAL A 75 26.21 -19.87 -19.11
N PRO A 76 26.71 -20.03 -17.87
CA PRO A 76 26.10 -20.97 -16.91
C PRO A 76 24.61 -20.77 -16.73
N TYR A 77 23.87 -21.87 -16.65
CA TYR A 77 22.46 -21.92 -16.26
C TYR A 77 22.31 -22.64 -14.92
N VAL A 78 21.62 -21.99 -13.97
CA VAL A 78 21.30 -22.58 -12.66
C VAL A 78 19.82 -22.90 -12.60
N GLU A 79 19.51 -24.18 -12.53
CA GLU A 79 18.12 -24.64 -12.33
C GLU A 79 17.71 -24.48 -10.88
N LEU A 80 16.54 -23.86 -10.65
CA LEU A 80 16.01 -23.51 -9.34
C LEU A 80 14.64 -24.14 -9.13
N PRO A 81 14.39 -24.85 -8.02
CA PRO A 81 13.08 -25.40 -7.70
C PRO A 81 12.00 -24.30 -7.53
N ASN A 82 12.37 -23.17 -6.95
CA ASN A 82 11.53 -21.99 -6.82
C ASN A 82 12.32 -20.73 -7.19
N PRO A 83 12.32 -20.33 -8.48
CA PRO A 83 13.12 -19.18 -8.95
C PRO A 83 12.72 -17.85 -8.32
N ARG A 84 11.44 -17.69 -7.91
CA ARG A 84 10.96 -16.45 -7.26
C ARG A 84 11.52 -16.30 -5.85
N LEU A 85 11.47 -17.38 -5.06
CA LEU A 85 12.08 -17.39 -3.73
C LEU A 85 13.59 -17.21 -3.81
N ALA A 86 14.25 -17.90 -4.76
CA ALA A 86 15.69 -17.78 -4.95
C ALA A 86 16.12 -16.36 -5.35
N LEU A 87 15.35 -15.68 -6.21
CA LEU A 87 15.55 -14.27 -6.54
C LEU A 87 15.48 -13.38 -5.30
N ALA A 88 14.45 -13.54 -4.48
CA ALA A 88 14.29 -12.72 -3.27
C ALA A 88 15.45 -12.92 -2.29
N MET A 89 15.83 -14.18 -2.07
CA MET A 89 16.96 -14.51 -1.20
C MET A 89 18.32 -14.03 -1.78
N ALA A 90 18.50 -14.10 -3.10
CA ALA A 90 19.69 -13.54 -3.77
C ALA A 90 19.73 -12.01 -3.62
N ALA A 91 18.59 -11.33 -3.80
CA ALA A 91 18.50 -9.89 -3.60
C ALA A 91 18.81 -9.49 -2.15
N ALA A 92 18.30 -10.24 -1.17
CA ALA A 92 18.60 -10.00 0.25
C ALA A 92 20.09 -10.17 0.59
N ARG A 93 20.79 -11.10 -0.08
CA ARG A 93 22.23 -11.30 0.10
C ARG A 93 23.05 -10.23 -0.63
N PHE A 94 22.59 -9.80 -1.80
CA PHE A 94 23.25 -8.78 -2.59
C PHE A 94 23.13 -7.38 -1.96
N TYR A 95 21.99 -7.10 -1.31
CA TYR A 95 21.68 -5.87 -0.57
C TYR A 95 21.45 -6.21 0.92
N PRO A 96 22.50 -6.45 1.72
CA PRO A 96 22.36 -7.12 3.01
C PRO A 96 21.91 -6.22 4.17
N ARG A 97 21.96 -4.89 3.98
CA ARG A 97 21.63 -3.96 5.07
C ARG A 97 20.12 -3.84 5.22
N GLN A 98 19.64 -3.92 6.45
CA GLN A 98 18.23 -3.75 6.77
C GLN A 98 18.08 -3.02 8.09
N PRO A 99 17.04 -2.17 8.27
CA PRO A 99 16.71 -1.55 9.54
C PRO A 99 16.59 -2.59 10.66
N ALA A 100 16.89 -2.16 11.89
CA ALA A 100 16.81 -3.05 13.06
C ALA A 100 15.38 -3.54 13.34
N THR A 101 14.39 -2.69 13.04
CA THR A 101 12.97 -2.96 13.27
C THR A 101 12.20 -2.83 11.96
N ILE A 102 11.53 -3.90 11.56
CA ILE A 102 10.71 -3.90 10.34
C ILE A 102 9.32 -4.45 10.65
N ALA A 103 8.29 -3.66 10.40
CA ALA A 103 6.89 -4.09 10.48
C ALA A 103 6.27 -4.18 9.09
N ALA A 104 5.57 -5.28 8.82
CA ALA A 104 4.84 -5.49 7.57
C ALA A 104 3.34 -5.51 7.84
N VAL A 105 2.53 -4.92 6.97
CA VAL A 105 1.06 -4.94 7.10
C VAL A 105 0.40 -5.51 5.86
N THR A 106 -0.53 -6.44 6.06
CA THR A 106 -1.38 -7.02 5.01
C THR A 106 -2.86 -6.84 5.32
N GLY A 107 -3.69 -7.08 4.32
CA GLY A 107 -5.14 -6.94 4.35
C GLY A 107 -5.65 -6.50 2.97
N THR A 108 -6.95 -6.32 2.80
CA THR A 108 -7.52 -5.77 1.57
C THR A 108 -7.36 -4.27 1.54
N SER A 109 -7.85 -3.58 2.56
CA SER A 109 -7.81 -2.12 2.72
C SER A 109 -6.99 -1.72 3.94
N GLY A 110 -6.59 -0.44 4.03
CA GLY A 110 -5.92 0.12 5.20
C GLY A 110 -4.38 0.00 5.23
N LYS A 111 -3.76 -0.86 4.43
CA LYS A 111 -2.31 -1.08 4.43
C LYS A 111 -1.48 0.20 4.34
N THR A 112 -1.82 1.07 3.41
CA THR A 112 -1.12 2.35 3.20
C THR A 112 -1.21 3.26 4.42
N SER A 113 -2.41 3.39 4.99
CA SER A 113 -2.63 4.17 6.21
C SER A 113 -1.85 3.58 7.39
N VAL A 114 -1.93 2.25 7.61
CA VAL A 114 -1.19 1.59 8.70
C VAL A 114 0.31 1.77 8.55
N ALA A 115 0.88 1.57 7.37
CA ALA A 115 2.32 1.77 7.14
C ALA A 115 2.74 3.23 7.40
N ALA A 116 1.95 4.20 6.90
CA ALA A 116 2.20 5.62 7.14
C ALA A 116 2.07 6.00 8.62
N PHE A 117 1.03 5.52 9.31
CA PHE A 117 0.82 5.80 10.74
C PHE A 117 1.90 5.16 11.61
N THR A 118 2.28 3.91 11.32
CA THR A 118 3.38 3.26 12.05
C THR A 118 4.68 4.05 11.91
N ARG A 119 5.01 4.52 10.70
CA ARG A 119 6.15 5.42 10.47
C ARG A 119 6.03 6.71 11.28
N GLN A 120 4.87 7.39 11.25
CA GLN A 120 4.65 8.64 11.99
C GLN A 120 4.76 8.43 13.51
N ILE A 121 4.20 7.33 14.05
CA ILE A 121 4.34 6.99 15.46
C ILE A 121 5.81 6.85 15.82
N TRP A 122 6.60 6.06 15.08
CA TRP A 122 8.03 5.91 15.35
C TRP A 122 8.80 7.22 15.22
N GLN A 123 8.44 8.05 14.25
CA GLN A 123 9.03 9.38 14.07
C GLN A 123 8.75 10.29 15.25
N LYS A 124 7.54 10.27 15.80
CA LYS A 124 7.17 11.00 17.01
C LYS A 124 7.90 10.50 18.26
N LEU A 125 8.33 9.25 18.25
CA LEU A 125 9.15 8.61 19.28
C LEU A 125 10.65 8.74 19.01
N ASP A 126 11.08 9.70 18.19
CA ASP A 126 12.47 10.02 17.83
C ASP A 126 13.23 8.88 17.14
N HIS A 127 12.51 7.93 16.50
CA HIS A 127 13.14 6.93 15.65
C HIS A 127 13.27 7.42 14.21
N SER A 128 14.45 7.25 13.62
CA SER A 128 14.59 7.42 12.16
C SER A 128 13.79 6.34 11.44
N SER A 129 12.71 6.75 10.79
CA SER A 129 11.71 5.82 10.25
C SER A 129 11.40 6.06 8.79
N ALA A 130 10.99 4.97 8.10
CA ALA A 130 10.55 5.00 6.72
C ALA A 130 9.30 4.16 6.52
N SER A 131 8.58 4.41 5.41
CA SER A 131 7.53 3.52 4.92
C SER A 131 7.71 3.21 3.43
N ILE A 132 7.38 1.97 3.02
CA ILE A 132 7.38 1.52 1.62
C ILE A 132 5.99 0.94 1.31
N GLY A 133 5.38 1.39 0.21
CA GLY A 133 4.06 0.91 -0.18
C GLY A 133 3.53 1.55 -1.46
N THR A 134 2.22 1.63 -1.56
CA THR A 134 1.50 2.18 -2.72
C THR A 134 1.91 3.63 -3.03
N VAL A 135 2.22 4.43 -2.02
CA VAL A 135 2.71 5.81 -2.16
C VAL A 135 4.19 5.86 -2.56
N GLY A 136 4.86 4.71 -2.57
CA GLY A 136 6.31 4.60 -2.76
C GLY A 136 7.07 4.51 -1.45
N LEU A 137 8.34 4.90 -1.49
CA LEU A 137 9.22 5.04 -0.32
C LEU A 137 9.09 6.46 0.24
N VAL A 138 8.81 6.57 1.54
CA VAL A 138 8.77 7.84 2.28
C VAL A 138 9.64 7.74 3.52
N SER A 139 10.59 8.66 3.65
CA SER A 139 11.42 8.85 4.85
C SER A 139 11.73 10.33 5.02
N ASP A 140 12.39 10.71 6.09
CA ASP A 140 12.80 12.11 6.34
C ASP A 140 13.75 12.66 5.26
N LYS A 141 14.52 11.76 4.61
CA LYS A 141 15.54 12.15 3.62
C LYS A 141 15.11 11.93 2.18
N ARG A 142 14.11 11.08 1.94
CA ARG A 142 13.73 10.66 0.58
C ARG A 142 12.23 10.46 0.45
N THR A 143 11.71 10.87 -0.70
CA THR A 143 10.41 10.43 -1.20
C THR A 143 10.61 9.94 -2.62
N VAL A 144 10.37 8.64 -2.87
CA VAL A 144 10.52 8.01 -4.18
C VAL A 144 9.19 7.36 -4.54
N TYR A 145 8.54 7.86 -5.57
CA TYR A 145 7.29 7.28 -6.03
C TYR A 145 7.49 5.86 -6.55
N GLY A 146 6.60 4.96 -6.14
CA GLY A 146 6.59 3.56 -6.56
C GLY A 146 5.52 3.27 -7.60
N SER A 147 5.71 2.22 -8.38
CA SER A 147 4.72 1.72 -9.34
C SER A 147 3.92 0.52 -8.81
N LEU A 148 4.36 -0.09 -7.74
CA LEU A 148 3.77 -1.28 -7.12
C LEU A 148 3.65 -1.10 -5.62
N THR A 149 2.55 -1.59 -5.04
CA THR A 149 2.35 -1.61 -3.58
C THR A 149 3.47 -2.34 -2.84
N THR A 150 3.92 -3.47 -3.39
CA THR A 150 5.12 -4.19 -2.96
C THR A 150 6.04 -4.28 -4.17
N PRO A 151 7.20 -3.61 -4.16
CA PRO A 151 8.18 -3.67 -5.24
C PRO A 151 8.63 -5.09 -5.58
N ASP A 152 9.26 -5.28 -6.75
CA ASP A 152 9.96 -6.52 -7.03
C ASP A 152 11.12 -6.74 -6.04
N PRO A 153 11.60 -7.99 -5.85
CA PRO A 153 12.60 -8.29 -4.82
C PRO A 153 13.89 -7.47 -4.94
N ILE A 154 14.37 -7.23 -6.16
CA ILE A 154 15.62 -6.47 -6.37
C ILE A 154 15.42 -5.01 -5.94
N ALA A 155 14.34 -4.39 -6.40
CA ALA A 155 14.02 -3.02 -6.04
C ALA A 155 13.75 -2.87 -4.54
N LEU A 156 13.01 -3.82 -3.93
CA LEU A 156 12.68 -3.80 -2.51
C LEU A 156 13.95 -3.88 -1.65
N HIS A 157 14.79 -4.90 -1.86
CA HIS A 157 15.99 -5.07 -1.04
C HIS A 157 17.00 -3.95 -1.25
N ARG A 158 17.13 -3.42 -2.48
CA ARG A 158 17.95 -2.24 -2.76
C ARG A 158 17.45 -1.01 -2.00
N GLN A 159 16.14 -0.72 -2.04
CA GLN A 159 15.56 0.41 -1.31
C GLN A 159 15.78 0.27 0.20
N ILE A 160 15.60 -0.94 0.76
CA ILE A 160 15.83 -1.23 2.18
C ILE A 160 17.32 -1.00 2.53
N ASP A 161 18.25 -1.46 1.70
CA ASP A 161 19.68 -1.26 1.90
C ASP A 161 20.07 0.23 1.87
N GLU A 162 19.54 0.96 0.89
CA GLU A 162 19.77 2.41 0.73
C GLU A 162 19.27 3.22 1.93
N ILE A 163 18.02 3.00 2.38
CA ILE A 163 17.50 3.73 3.55
C ILE A 163 18.23 3.39 4.84
N THR A 164 18.73 2.14 4.95
CA THR A 164 19.54 1.74 6.09
C THR A 164 20.88 2.49 6.10
N GLN A 165 21.49 2.70 4.93
CA GLN A 165 22.67 3.55 4.80
C GLN A 165 22.39 5.00 5.14
N ASP A 166 21.18 5.51 4.90
CA ASP A 166 20.73 6.83 5.29
C ASP A 166 20.50 6.97 6.83
N GLY A 167 20.57 5.85 7.58
CA GLY A 167 20.42 5.81 9.02
C GLY A 167 19.02 5.48 9.50
N VAL A 168 18.13 5.01 8.62
CA VAL A 168 16.80 4.54 9.02
C VAL A 168 16.93 3.29 9.88
N THR A 169 16.31 3.31 11.06
CA THR A 169 16.29 2.23 12.04
C THR A 169 14.98 1.46 12.08
N HIS A 170 13.88 2.07 11.63
CA HIS A 170 12.53 1.53 11.65
C HIS A 170 11.87 1.63 10.29
N LEU A 171 11.32 0.51 9.77
CA LEU A 171 10.64 0.45 8.49
C LEU A 171 9.26 -0.17 8.63
N ALA A 172 8.23 0.53 8.18
CA ALA A 172 6.89 -0.02 7.96
C ALA A 172 6.66 -0.26 6.47
N PHE A 173 6.12 -1.41 6.05
CA PHE A 173 5.84 -1.63 4.64
C PHE A 173 4.57 -2.41 4.35
N GLU A 174 4.01 -2.18 3.16
CA GLU A 174 2.82 -2.85 2.69
C GLU A 174 3.16 -4.22 2.09
N ALA A 175 2.65 -5.29 2.71
CA ALA A 175 2.72 -6.66 2.21
C ALA A 175 1.45 -6.99 1.41
N SER A 176 1.46 -6.70 0.09
CA SER A 176 0.33 -7.03 -0.79
C SER A 176 0.21 -8.55 -0.98
N SER A 177 -1.01 -9.04 -1.28
CA SER A 177 -1.22 -10.48 -1.56
C SER A 177 -0.37 -10.97 -2.72
N HIS A 178 -0.24 -10.19 -3.80
CA HIS A 178 0.67 -10.50 -4.90
C HIS A 178 2.13 -10.56 -4.46
N GLY A 179 2.56 -9.60 -3.61
CA GLY A 179 3.93 -9.58 -3.09
C GLY A 179 4.23 -10.82 -2.25
N LEU A 180 3.30 -11.21 -1.38
CA LEU A 180 3.41 -12.40 -0.56
C LEU A 180 3.39 -13.70 -1.39
N ASP A 181 2.42 -13.83 -2.31
CA ASP A 181 2.25 -14.99 -3.17
C ASP A 181 3.44 -15.20 -4.12
N GLN A 182 4.02 -14.08 -4.60
CA GLN A 182 5.18 -14.10 -5.49
C GLN A 182 6.53 -14.07 -4.78
N TYR A 183 6.58 -14.30 -3.46
CA TYR A 183 7.82 -14.35 -2.66
C TYR A 183 8.65 -13.06 -2.70
N ARG A 184 8.02 -11.88 -2.96
CA ARG A 184 8.79 -10.63 -3.11
C ARG A 184 9.42 -10.14 -1.82
N LEU A 185 8.89 -10.58 -0.67
CA LEU A 185 9.25 -10.13 0.68
C LEU A 185 10.20 -11.09 1.39
N ASP A 186 10.48 -12.24 0.76
CA ASP A 186 11.37 -13.25 1.35
C ASP A 186 12.79 -12.66 1.45
N GLY A 187 13.45 -12.95 2.57
CA GLY A 187 14.74 -12.34 2.92
C GLY A 187 14.65 -11.02 3.69
N VAL A 188 13.47 -10.38 3.80
CA VAL A 188 13.25 -9.24 4.70
C VAL A 188 13.10 -9.75 6.14
N ARG A 189 13.84 -9.14 7.08
CA ARG A 189 13.82 -9.51 8.51
C ARG A 189 12.67 -8.85 9.23
N VAL A 190 11.45 -9.37 9.01
CA VAL A 190 10.22 -8.83 9.58
C VAL A 190 10.16 -9.09 11.08
N SER A 191 10.02 -8.04 11.91
CA SER A 191 9.88 -8.13 13.37
C SER A 191 8.43 -8.28 13.83
N ALA A 192 7.50 -7.70 13.07
CA ALA A 192 6.06 -7.71 13.37
C ALA A 192 5.22 -7.75 12.09
N GLY A 193 4.10 -8.49 12.15
CA GLY A 193 3.09 -8.53 11.09
C GLY A 193 1.77 -7.92 11.54
N GLY A 194 1.16 -7.07 10.71
CA GLY A 194 -0.18 -6.50 10.91
C GLY A 194 -1.19 -7.08 9.94
N PHE A 195 -2.41 -7.32 10.41
CA PHE A 195 -3.56 -7.69 9.58
C PHE A 195 -4.71 -6.73 9.82
N THR A 196 -5.21 -6.13 8.75
CA THR A 196 -6.34 -5.18 8.82
C THR A 196 -7.68 -5.88 8.59
N ASN A 197 -7.94 -6.35 7.37
CA ASN A 197 -9.23 -6.93 6.96
C ASN A 197 -9.09 -7.79 5.70
N LEU A 198 -10.16 -8.52 5.39
CA LEU A 198 -10.31 -9.23 4.12
C LEU A 198 -11.69 -8.89 3.52
N SER A 199 -11.69 -8.47 2.28
CA SER A 199 -12.89 -8.32 1.45
C SER A 199 -12.58 -8.72 0.02
N ARG A 200 -13.59 -8.87 -0.83
CA ARG A 200 -13.39 -9.31 -2.21
C ARG A 200 -12.61 -8.28 -3.02
N ASP A 201 -11.38 -8.63 -3.39
CA ASP A 201 -10.52 -7.85 -4.29
C ASP A 201 -9.54 -8.79 -5.00
N HIS A 202 -8.94 -8.33 -6.10
CA HIS A 202 -7.92 -9.08 -6.85
C HIS A 202 -8.35 -10.48 -7.33
N MET A 203 -9.65 -10.68 -7.65
CA MET A 203 -10.15 -11.94 -8.20
C MET A 203 -9.76 -12.17 -9.68
N ASP A 204 -9.13 -11.19 -10.29
CA ASP A 204 -8.43 -11.33 -11.57
C ASP A 204 -7.10 -12.08 -11.45
N TYR A 205 -6.53 -12.14 -10.25
CA TYR A 205 -5.28 -12.85 -9.95
C TYR A 205 -5.51 -14.07 -9.05
N HIS A 206 -6.25 -13.92 -7.96
CA HIS A 206 -6.57 -15.01 -7.05
C HIS A 206 -7.84 -15.74 -7.51
N PRO A 207 -7.82 -17.08 -7.67
CA PRO A 207 -8.98 -17.83 -8.18
C PRO A 207 -10.20 -17.73 -7.25
N ASP A 208 -9.96 -17.59 -5.94
CA ASP A 208 -11.00 -17.47 -4.92
C ASP A 208 -10.51 -16.72 -3.67
N LEU A 209 -11.43 -16.49 -2.74
CA LEU A 209 -11.15 -15.78 -1.50
C LEU A 209 -10.24 -16.58 -0.56
N ALA A 210 -10.29 -17.90 -0.59
CA ALA A 210 -9.44 -18.77 0.22
C ALA A 210 -7.97 -18.68 -0.22
N HIS A 211 -7.71 -18.70 -1.53
CA HIS A 211 -6.37 -18.48 -2.08
C HIS A 211 -5.87 -17.06 -1.73
N TYR A 212 -6.75 -16.06 -1.81
CA TYR A 212 -6.42 -14.68 -1.44
C TYR A 212 -6.04 -14.54 0.03
N LEU A 213 -6.79 -15.20 0.94
CA LEU A 213 -6.46 -15.26 2.36
C LEU A 213 -5.14 -16.01 2.59
N ASN A 214 -4.97 -17.19 1.98
CA ASN A 214 -3.75 -18.00 2.12
C ASN A 214 -2.49 -17.24 1.69
N ALA A 215 -2.56 -16.46 0.62
CA ALA A 215 -1.45 -15.58 0.22
C ALA A 215 -1.09 -14.59 1.34
N LYS A 216 -2.07 -13.99 2.02
CA LYS A 216 -1.83 -13.05 3.14
C LYS A 216 -1.32 -13.76 4.40
N LEU A 217 -1.78 -14.97 4.67
CA LEU A 217 -1.35 -15.77 5.81
C LEU A 217 0.15 -16.10 5.78
N ARG A 218 0.81 -16.07 4.60
CA ARG A 218 2.26 -16.24 4.49
C ARG A 218 3.04 -15.23 5.36
N LEU A 219 2.53 -14.00 5.56
CA LEU A 219 3.17 -13.05 6.46
C LEU A 219 3.37 -13.64 7.85
N PHE A 220 2.36 -14.32 8.38
CA PHE A 220 2.36 -14.86 9.74
C PHE A 220 2.94 -16.29 9.82
N ARG A 221 2.80 -17.10 8.78
CA ARG A 221 3.30 -18.48 8.74
C ARG A 221 4.78 -18.58 8.41
N ASP A 222 5.27 -17.70 7.50
CA ASP A 222 6.57 -17.87 6.88
C ASP A 222 7.54 -16.72 7.22
N LEU A 223 7.07 -15.45 7.23
CA LEU A 223 7.96 -14.29 7.25
C LEU A 223 8.23 -13.74 8.67
N VAL A 224 7.20 -13.61 9.50
CA VAL A 224 7.42 -13.22 10.91
C VAL A 224 8.05 -14.39 11.65
N PRO A 225 9.24 -14.21 12.29
CA PRO A 225 9.90 -15.29 13.02
C PRO A 225 9.14 -15.63 14.31
N PRO A 226 9.31 -16.86 14.85
CA PRO A 226 8.81 -17.21 16.17
C PRO A 226 9.20 -16.17 17.23
N GLY A 227 8.28 -15.81 18.12
CA GLY A 227 8.44 -14.71 19.08
C GLY A 227 8.26 -13.31 18.53
N GLY A 228 8.12 -13.13 17.21
CA GLY A 228 7.72 -11.87 16.60
C GLY A 228 6.28 -11.48 16.94
N ALA A 229 5.89 -10.22 16.71
CA ALA A 229 4.54 -9.77 17.04
C ALA A 229 3.56 -9.99 15.86
N ALA A 230 2.36 -10.45 16.18
CA ALA A 230 1.22 -10.53 15.25
C ALA A 230 0.10 -9.62 15.74
N VAL A 231 -0.12 -8.50 15.05
CA VAL A 231 -1.15 -7.50 15.37
C VAL A 231 -2.34 -7.71 14.44
N ILE A 232 -3.49 -8.08 15.00
CA ILE A 232 -4.63 -8.53 14.22
C ILE A 232 -5.87 -7.70 14.60
N SER A 233 -6.48 -7.03 13.61
CA SER A 233 -7.82 -6.44 13.78
C SER A 233 -8.81 -7.58 14.05
N ALA A 234 -9.42 -7.58 15.25
CA ALA A 234 -10.27 -8.67 15.72
C ALA A 234 -11.73 -8.56 15.26
N ASP A 235 -12.09 -7.46 14.60
CA ASP A 235 -13.48 -7.12 14.25
C ASP A 235 -13.93 -7.70 12.88
N HIS A 236 -13.09 -8.52 12.23
CA HIS A 236 -13.35 -9.09 10.90
C HIS A 236 -13.52 -10.61 10.93
N GLU A 237 -14.36 -11.16 10.05
CA GLU A 237 -14.73 -12.57 9.98
C GLU A 237 -13.53 -13.53 9.89
N CYS A 238 -12.50 -13.18 9.11
CA CYS A 238 -11.32 -14.03 8.92
C CYS A 238 -10.22 -13.81 9.98
N SER A 239 -10.45 -13.00 11.01
CA SER A 239 -9.44 -12.73 12.05
C SER A 239 -9.05 -13.98 12.82
N ALA A 240 -10.00 -14.90 13.02
CA ALA A 240 -9.75 -16.19 13.67
C ALA A 240 -8.73 -17.05 12.90
N ASP A 241 -8.79 -17.08 11.55
CA ASP A 241 -7.84 -17.83 10.72
C ASP A 241 -6.43 -17.25 10.82
N VAL A 242 -6.33 -15.89 10.86
CA VAL A 242 -5.05 -15.21 11.01
C VAL A 242 -4.46 -15.43 12.40
N MET A 243 -5.30 -15.38 13.46
CA MET A 243 -4.87 -15.70 14.83
C MET A 243 -4.37 -17.13 14.95
N ALA A 244 -5.07 -18.10 14.36
CA ALA A 244 -4.66 -19.50 14.34
C ALA A 244 -3.30 -19.69 13.63
N ALA A 245 -3.07 -19.00 12.51
CA ALA A 245 -1.80 -19.03 11.80
C ALA A 245 -0.66 -18.42 12.64
N ALA A 246 -0.92 -17.32 13.34
CA ALA A 246 0.04 -16.68 14.23
C ALA A 246 0.40 -17.57 15.43
N GLN A 247 -0.60 -18.18 16.05
CA GLN A 247 -0.41 -19.12 17.18
C GLN A 247 0.39 -20.36 16.76
N ALA A 248 0.09 -20.94 15.59
CA ALA A 248 0.82 -22.09 15.06
C ALA A 248 2.31 -21.80 14.79
N ARG A 249 2.68 -20.52 14.68
CA ARG A 249 4.06 -20.04 14.46
C ARG A 249 4.73 -19.52 15.75
N ASP A 250 4.09 -19.65 16.92
CA ASP A 250 4.56 -19.10 18.20
C ASP A 250 4.78 -17.57 18.16
N LEU A 251 3.90 -16.84 17.45
CA LEU A 251 3.94 -15.39 17.44
C LEU A 251 3.25 -14.82 18.69
N ARG A 252 3.76 -13.68 19.17
CA ARG A 252 3.10 -12.91 20.24
C ARG A 252 1.86 -12.22 19.68
N LEU A 253 0.70 -12.79 20.01
CA LEU A 253 -0.58 -12.28 19.51
C LEU A 253 -0.97 -10.99 20.24
N MET A 254 -1.35 -9.97 19.47
CA MET A 254 -1.96 -8.72 19.91
C MET A 254 -3.21 -8.45 19.08
N THR A 255 -4.39 -8.54 19.68
CA THR A 255 -5.66 -8.22 19.01
C THR A 255 -6.02 -6.76 19.23
N VAL A 256 -6.54 -6.09 18.19
CA VAL A 256 -6.95 -4.68 18.24
C VAL A 256 -8.38 -4.50 17.70
N GLY A 257 -9.08 -3.45 18.16
CA GLY A 257 -10.45 -3.15 17.75
C GLY A 257 -11.45 -3.26 18.88
N THR A 258 -12.75 -3.32 18.57
CA THR A 258 -13.82 -3.43 19.58
C THR A 258 -13.79 -4.78 20.31
N HIS A 259 -13.31 -5.84 19.62
CA HIS A 259 -13.08 -7.18 20.18
C HIS A 259 -11.60 -7.41 20.57
N GLY A 260 -10.79 -6.34 20.66
CA GLY A 260 -9.41 -6.43 21.11
C GLY A 260 -9.31 -6.86 22.58
N ASP A 261 -8.24 -7.56 22.94
CA ASP A 261 -7.96 -7.96 24.32
C ASP A 261 -7.32 -6.82 25.12
N GLY A 262 -8.15 -5.89 25.57
CA GLY A 262 -7.69 -4.74 26.36
C GLY A 262 -7.25 -5.08 27.78
N ALA A 263 -7.57 -6.26 28.30
CA ALA A 263 -7.10 -6.74 29.60
C ALA A 263 -5.69 -7.32 29.51
N GLY A 264 -5.34 -7.91 28.37
CA GLY A 264 -4.02 -8.42 28.04
C GLY A 264 -3.23 -7.46 27.15
N ALA A 265 -2.37 -8.00 26.31
CA ALA A 265 -1.45 -7.24 25.43
C ALA A 265 -2.14 -6.56 24.25
N GLY A 266 -3.42 -6.81 23.98
CA GLY A 266 -4.18 -6.19 22.89
C GLY A 266 -4.66 -4.76 23.20
N ILE A 267 -5.28 -4.12 22.21
CA ILE A 267 -5.86 -2.77 22.33
C ILE A 267 -7.34 -2.84 22.04
N ARG A 268 -8.18 -2.61 23.04
CA ARG A 268 -9.63 -2.59 22.90
C ARG A 268 -10.14 -1.17 22.70
N LEU A 269 -10.91 -0.95 21.63
CA LEU A 269 -11.71 0.25 21.47
C LEU A 269 -12.99 0.12 22.29
N VAL A 270 -13.07 0.88 23.38
CA VAL A 270 -14.21 0.87 24.30
C VAL A 270 -15.31 1.82 23.82
N ALA A 271 -14.92 3.01 23.36
CA ALA A 271 -15.84 4.00 22.80
C ALA A 271 -15.12 4.90 21.79
N ALA A 272 -15.89 5.41 20.84
CA ALA A 272 -15.46 6.45 19.90
C ALA A 272 -16.60 7.46 19.73
N ALA A 273 -16.27 8.75 19.70
CA ALA A 273 -17.19 9.85 19.44
C ALA A 273 -16.55 10.86 18.50
N ILE A 274 -17.35 11.45 17.62
CA ILE A 274 -16.89 12.49 16.69
C ILE A 274 -16.65 13.78 17.48
N ASP A 275 -15.52 14.44 17.23
CA ASP A 275 -15.09 15.70 17.82
C ASP A 275 -14.56 16.63 16.71
N GLY A 276 -15.44 17.38 16.08
CA GLY A 276 -15.10 18.14 14.86
C GLY A 276 -14.60 17.21 13.74
N PHE A 277 -13.42 17.46 13.19
CA PHE A 277 -12.76 16.59 12.20
C PHE A 277 -11.76 15.61 12.84
N ALA A 278 -12.03 15.24 14.08
CA ALA A 278 -11.28 14.26 14.85
C ALA A 278 -12.23 13.28 15.52
N GLN A 279 -11.71 12.31 16.24
CA GLN A 279 -12.46 11.34 17.01
C GLN A 279 -11.89 11.24 18.42
N GLN A 280 -12.75 11.38 19.43
CA GLN A 280 -12.40 11.11 20.83
C GLN A 280 -12.55 9.61 21.07
N LEU A 281 -11.44 8.95 21.41
CA LEU A 281 -11.39 7.50 21.63
C LEU A 281 -11.14 7.19 23.10
N GLN A 282 -11.83 6.15 23.58
CA GLN A 282 -11.49 5.47 24.84
C GLN A 282 -10.91 4.10 24.51
N LEU A 283 -9.65 3.90 24.87
CA LEU A 283 -8.90 2.69 24.60
C LEU A 283 -8.56 1.98 25.91
N GLN A 284 -8.55 0.64 25.89
CA GLN A 284 -8.04 -0.17 26.99
C GLN A 284 -6.84 -1.02 26.52
N HIS A 285 -5.75 -0.99 27.28
CA HIS A 285 -4.56 -1.81 27.05
C HIS A 285 -3.93 -2.22 28.37
N CYS A 286 -3.61 -3.48 28.53
CA CYS A 286 -3.11 -4.06 29.80
C CYS A 286 -3.96 -3.66 31.02
N GLY A 287 -5.27 -3.64 30.87
CA GLY A 287 -6.24 -3.24 31.90
C GLY A 287 -6.32 -1.73 32.18
N ARG A 288 -5.44 -0.90 31.63
CA ARG A 288 -5.44 0.56 31.80
C ARG A 288 -6.30 1.22 30.73
N MET A 289 -6.97 2.34 31.12
CA MET A 289 -7.75 3.16 30.22
C MET A 289 -6.92 4.36 29.72
N TYR A 290 -7.09 4.66 28.44
CA TYR A 290 -6.49 5.82 27.77
C TYR A 290 -7.58 6.57 27.03
N THR A 291 -7.55 7.88 27.11
CA THR A 291 -8.43 8.77 26.34
C THR A 291 -7.54 9.58 25.40
N ILE A 292 -7.81 9.49 24.10
CA ILE A 292 -7.00 10.18 23.08
C ILE A 292 -7.93 10.89 22.09
N ARG A 293 -7.43 11.96 21.49
CA ARG A 293 -8.06 12.68 20.41
C ARG A 293 -7.34 12.38 19.09
N LEU A 294 -7.91 11.44 18.30
CA LEU A 294 -7.36 11.05 17.01
C LEU A 294 -7.79 12.07 15.92
N PRO A 295 -6.85 12.83 15.30
CA PRO A 295 -7.18 13.88 14.30
C PRO A 295 -7.42 13.30 12.90
N LEU A 296 -8.21 12.23 12.81
CA LEU A 296 -8.55 11.52 11.58
C LEU A 296 -10.06 11.29 11.50
N VAL A 297 -10.60 11.31 10.28
CA VAL A 297 -12.03 11.10 10.03
C VAL A 297 -12.31 9.67 9.56
N GLY A 298 -13.46 9.12 9.98
CA GLY A 298 -13.95 7.81 9.60
C GLY A 298 -13.49 6.67 10.52
N ALA A 299 -14.41 5.78 10.84
CA ALA A 299 -14.19 4.66 11.76
C ALA A 299 -13.05 3.74 11.29
N PHE A 300 -12.90 3.52 9.97
CA PHE A 300 -11.83 2.69 9.43
C PHE A 300 -10.42 3.28 9.68
N GLN A 301 -10.29 4.62 9.86
CA GLN A 301 -9.02 5.22 10.24
C GLN A 301 -8.69 4.95 11.71
N VAL A 302 -9.69 4.81 12.58
CA VAL A 302 -9.49 4.32 13.94
C VAL A 302 -8.91 2.91 13.91
N GLU A 303 -9.52 1.99 13.15
CA GLU A 303 -9.01 0.62 12.98
C GLU A 303 -7.55 0.62 12.50
N ASN A 304 -7.25 1.41 11.47
CA ASN A 304 -5.89 1.55 10.94
C ASN A 304 -4.90 2.08 12.00
N ALA A 305 -5.30 3.09 12.76
CA ALA A 305 -4.48 3.68 13.84
C ALA A 305 -4.22 2.68 14.96
N LEU A 306 -5.20 1.84 15.33
CA LEU A 306 -5.03 0.80 16.33
C LEU A 306 -4.07 -0.31 15.87
N VAL A 307 -4.15 -0.73 14.59
CA VAL A 307 -3.18 -1.69 14.04
C VAL A 307 -1.77 -1.08 14.03
N ALA A 308 -1.62 0.19 13.65
CA ALA A 308 -0.33 0.88 13.67
C ALA A 308 0.23 1.03 15.09
N ALA A 309 -0.61 1.40 16.07
CA ALA A 309 -0.23 1.44 17.49
C ALA A 309 0.22 0.06 17.99
N GLY A 310 -0.54 -0.98 17.65
CA GLY A 310 -0.17 -2.35 17.98
C GLY A 310 1.18 -2.77 17.39
N LEU A 311 1.47 -2.40 16.13
CA LEU A 311 2.78 -2.66 15.50
C LEU A 311 3.92 -1.94 16.22
N ALA A 312 3.73 -0.69 16.59
CA ALA A 312 4.74 0.08 17.35
C ALA A 312 4.98 -0.53 18.74
N ILE A 313 3.91 -0.84 19.50
CA ILE A 313 4.00 -1.49 20.81
C ILE A 313 4.60 -2.91 20.67
N GLY A 314 4.13 -3.69 19.70
CA GLY A 314 4.60 -5.05 19.43
C GLY A 314 6.08 -5.13 19.06
N THR A 315 6.66 -4.04 18.56
CA THR A 315 8.09 -3.90 18.25
C THR A 315 8.90 -3.24 19.36
N GLY A 316 8.28 -2.94 20.52
CA GLY A 316 8.99 -2.52 21.73
C GLY A 316 8.82 -1.07 22.12
N SER A 317 7.98 -0.30 21.43
CA SER A 317 7.69 1.10 21.83
C SER A 317 6.84 1.14 23.11
N ASP A 318 7.03 2.18 23.93
CA ASP A 318 6.25 2.40 25.15
C ASP A 318 4.78 2.68 24.81
N PRO A 319 3.80 1.97 25.40
CA PRO A 319 2.39 2.14 25.07
C PRO A 319 1.85 3.54 25.33
N GLN A 320 2.26 4.20 26.43
CA GLN A 320 1.81 5.55 26.75
C GLN A 320 2.25 6.54 25.66
N ALA A 321 3.53 6.50 25.29
CA ALA A 321 4.09 7.36 24.24
C ALA A 321 3.48 7.05 22.85
N VAL A 322 3.17 5.78 22.55
CA VAL A 322 2.46 5.40 21.32
C VAL A 322 1.05 6.00 21.28
N PHE A 323 0.28 5.92 22.38
CA PHE A 323 -1.07 6.50 22.40
C PHE A 323 -1.04 8.02 22.30
N GLU A 324 -0.09 8.70 22.94
CA GLU A 324 0.13 10.14 22.78
C GLU A 324 0.51 10.50 21.33
N ALA A 325 1.30 9.68 20.66
CA ALA A 325 1.64 9.87 19.24
C ALA A 325 0.43 9.79 18.31
N LEU A 326 -0.61 9.00 18.65
CA LEU A 326 -1.85 8.94 17.86
C LEU A 326 -2.55 10.30 17.73
N GLU A 327 -2.38 11.19 18.71
CA GLU A 327 -2.98 12.53 18.69
C GLU A 327 -2.32 13.49 17.69
N THR A 328 -1.20 13.07 17.09
CA THR A 328 -0.46 13.87 16.10
C THR A 328 -0.45 13.26 14.71
N LEU A 329 -1.25 12.19 14.48
CA LEU A 329 -1.30 11.52 13.20
C LEU A 329 -1.93 12.40 12.11
N GLU A 330 -1.30 12.38 10.96
CA GLU A 330 -1.81 12.96 9.73
C GLU A 330 -2.32 11.86 8.79
N GLY A 331 -3.37 12.15 8.03
CA GLY A 331 -3.89 11.23 7.01
C GLY A 331 -2.79 10.77 6.04
N ALA A 332 -2.77 9.50 5.70
CA ALA A 332 -1.85 9.04 4.67
C ALA A 332 -2.21 9.71 3.32
N LYS A 333 -1.19 10.10 2.55
CA LYS A 333 -1.36 10.85 1.30
C LYS A 333 -2.40 10.20 0.39
N GLY A 334 -3.46 10.95 0.09
CA GLY A 334 -4.58 10.51 -0.75
C GLY A 334 -5.46 9.40 -0.14
N ARG A 335 -5.58 9.32 1.20
CA ARG A 335 -6.41 8.35 1.92
C ARG A 335 -7.32 9.03 2.94
N LEU A 336 -8.42 9.62 2.49
CA LEU A 336 -9.25 10.58 3.24
C LEU A 336 -8.37 11.62 3.94
N GLU A 337 -7.41 12.13 3.20
CA GLU A 337 -6.47 13.13 3.65
C GLU A 337 -7.14 14.49 3.69
N LEU A 338 -7.16 15.15 4.85
CA LEU A 338 -7.59 16.53 4.96
C LEU A 338 -6.49 17.44 4.39
N VAL A 339 -6.77 18.11 3.28
CA VAL A 339 -5.77 18.91 2.52
C VAL A 339 -6.01 20.41 2.59
N GLY A 340 -7.12 20.83 3.16
CA GLY A 340 -7.44 22.24 3.30
C GLY A 340 -8.87 22.49 3.77
N GLU A 341 -9.21 23.75 3.88
CA GLU A 341 -10.54 24.25 4.27
C GLU A 341 -10.90 25.48 3.47
N HIS A 342 -12.15 25.62 3.08
CA HIS A 342 -12.70 26.84 2.47
C HIS A 342 -14.06 27.18 3.08
N ASN A 343 -14.26 28.40 3.55
CA ASN A 343 -15.47 28.86 4.22
C ASN A 343 -15.93 27.96 5.38
N GLY A 344 -15.01 27.35 6.16
CA GLY A 344 -15.33 26.40 7.22
C GLY A 344 -15.75 25.03 6.71
N ALA A 345 -15.57 24.73 5.43
CA ALA A 345 -15.84 23.44 4.80
C ALA A 345 -14.52 22.70 4.55
N PRO A 346 -14.29 21.50 5.13
CA PRO A 346 -13.08 20.72 4.92
C PRO A 346 -13.04 20.12 3.52
N ILE A 347 -11.82 19.98 3.00
CA ILE A 347 -11.52 19.42 1.68
C ILE A 347 -10.66 18.19 1.88
N PHE A 348 -11.15 17.03 1.38
CA PHE A 348 -10.47 15.75 1.48
C PHE A 348 -10.06 15.24 0.10
N ILE A 349 -8.92 14.53 0.05
CA ILE A 349 -8.48 13.76 -1.12
C ILE A 349 -8.47 12.28 -0.77
N ASP A 350 -9.05 11.44 -1.67
CA ASP A 350 -9.08 9.99 -1.52
C ASP A 350 -8.75 9.24 -2.82
N TYR A 351 -8.15 8.08 -2.68
CA TYR A 351 -7.84 7.17 -3.78
C TYR A 351 -9.02 6.29 -4.21
N ALA A 352 -10.21 6.50 -3.69
CA ALA A 352 -11.41 5.72 -3.99
C ALA A 352 -11.76 5.74 -5.48
N HIS A 353 -11.34 4.72 -6.21
CA HIS A 353 -11.53 4.53 -7.65
C HIS A 353 -12.33 3.26 -7.99
N LYS A 354 -12.96 2.64 -6.97
CA LYS A 354 -13.84 1.46 -7.08
C LYS A 354 -15.14 1.75 -6.34
N PRO A 355 -16.27 1.09 -6.70
CA PRO A 355 -17.57 1.31 -6.08
C PRO A 355 -17.54 1.24 -4.56
N ASP A 356 -17.08 0.13 -3.97
CA ASP A 356 -17.04 -0.06 -2.52
C ASP A 356 -16.16 0.97 -1.79
N ALA A 357 -15.05 1.37 -2.40
CA ALA A 357 -14.16 2.36 -1.83
C ALA A 357 -14.82 3.75 -1.82
N LEU A 358 -15.51 4.12 -2.90
CA LEU A 358 -16.24 5.38 -3.00
C LEU A 358 -17.38 5.44 -1.97
N ALA A 359 -18.17 4.36 -1.84
CA ALA A 359 -19.21 4.26 -0.84
C ALA A 359 -18.66 4.47 0.58
N LYS A 360 -17.58 3.74 0.94
CA LYS A 360 -16.94 3.86 2.25
C LYS A 360 -16.38 5.26 2.53
N ALA A 361 -15.79 5.91 1.53
CA ALA A 361 -15.28 7.27 1.67
C ALA A 361 -16.40 8.27 1.93
N LEU A 362 -17.51 8.19 1.16
CA LEU A 362 -18.67 9.06 1.34
C LEU A 362 -19.38 8.82 2.66
N GLN A 363 -19.62 7.57 3.03
CA GLN A 363 -20.22 7.20 4.31
C GLN A 363 -19.37 7.64 5.51
N ALA A 364 -18.06 7.54 5.40
CA ALA A 364 -17.14 8.00 6.44
C ALA A 364 -17.18 9.52 6.63
N LEU A 365 -17.42 10.28 5.55
CA LEU A 365 -17.49 11.74 5.59
C LEU A 365 -18.89 12.28 5.89
N ARG A 366 -19.94 11.48 5.67
CA ARG A 366 -21.33 11.90 5.88
C ARG A 366 -21.59 12.52 7.26
N PRO A 367 -21.10 11.94 8.39
CA PRO A 367 -21.29 12.53 9.71
C PRO A 367 -20.62 13.89 9.93
N TYR A 368 -19.65 14.25 9.10
CA TYR A 368 -18.90 15.51 9.19
C TYR A 368 -19.47 16.62 8.31
N ALA A 369 -20.38 16.30 7.39
CA ALA A 369 -21.06 17.27 6.54
C ALA A 369 -22.40 17.67 7.19
N ALA A 370 -22.38 18.79 7.89
CA ALA A 370 -23.60 19.31 8.54
C ALA A 370 -24.63 19.82 7.54
N ARG A 371 -24.20 20.25 6.32
CA ARG A 371 -25.05 20.74 5.27
C ARG A 371 -25.04 19.85 4.03
N GLN A 372 -23.97 19.86 3.25
CA GLN A 372 -23.85 19.08 2.02
C GLN A 372 -22.53 18.31 1.96
N LEU A 373 -22.59 17.05 1.59
CA LEU A 373 -21.44 16.27 1.16
C LEU A 373 -21.28 16.40 -0.36
N VAL A 374 -20.17 16.97 -0.79
CA VAL A 374 -19.83 17.21 -2.19
C VAL A 374 -18.78 16.21 -2.63
N VAL A 375 -18.96 15.58 -3.80
CA VAL A 375 -17.96 14.67 -4.37
C VAL A 375 -17.56 15.12 -5.78
N VAL A 376 -16.23 15.12 -6.03
CA VAL A 376 -15.63 15.26 -7.37
C VAL A 376 -14.93 13.95 -7.69
N PHE A 377 -15.32 13.27 -8.78
CA PHE A 377 -14.70 12.00 -9.15
C PHE A 377 -14.83 11.69 -10.64
N GLY A 378 -14.01 10.76 -11.11
CA GLY A 378 -14.05 10.19 -12.45
C GLY A 378 -13.72 8.71 -12.45
N ALA A 379 -13.58 8.13 -13.64
CA ALA A 379 -13.16 6.74 -13.81
C ALA A 379 -12.08 6.63 -14.89
N GLY A 380 -11.17 5.63 -14.72
CA GLY A 380 -10.13 5.36 -15.69
C GLY A 380 -10.64 4.63 -16.93
N GLY A 381 -10.06 4.93 -18.08
CA GLY A 381 -10.18 4.18 -19.32
C GLY A 381 -9.31 2.91 -19.32
N ASP A 382 -9.52 2.02 -20.30
CA ASP A 382 -8.82 0.74 -20.48
C ASP A 382 -8.85 -0.15 -19.21
N ARG A 383 -9.97 -0.09 -18.49
CA ARG A 383 -10.22 -0.79 -17.24
C ARG A 383 -11.66 -1.30 -17.22
N ASP A 384 -12.06 -1.89 -16.09
CA ASP A 384 -13.44 -2.35 -15.88
C ASP A 384 -14.44 -1.23 -16.13
N THR A 385 -15.20 -1.34 -17.23
CA THR A 385 -16.23 -0.37 -17.61
C THR A 385 -17.50 -0.53 -16.78
N GLY A 386 -17.77 -1.74 -16.26
CA GLY A 386 -18.95 -2.04 -15.45
C GLY A 386 -19.00 -1.28 -14.12
N LYS A 387 -17.85 -0.83 -13.61
CA LYS A 387 -17.82 -0.03 -12.38
C LYS A 387 -18.35 1.40 -12.55
N ARG A 388 -18.37 1.97 -13.78
CA ARG A 388 -18.73 3.36 -14.05
C ARG A 388 -20.15 3.70 -13.60
N PRO A 389 -21.20 2.98 -14.05
CA PRO A 389 -22.56 3.24 -13.59
C PRO A 389 -22.74 2.94 -12.09
N LEU A 390 -22.02 1.93 -11.55
CA LEU A 390 -22.09 1.63 -10.12
C LEU A 390 -21.54 2.79 -9.28
N MET A 391 -20.42 3.38 -9.68
CA MET A 391 -19.85 4.56 -9.00
C MET A 391 -20.78 5.77 -9.13
N GLY A 392 -21.40 5.98 -10.28
CA GLY A 392 -22.42 7.03 -10.48
C GLY A 392 -23.60 6.88 -9.53
N ALA A 393 -24.17 5.67 -9.45
CA ALA A 393 -25.29 5.38 -8.57
C ALA A 393 -24.95 5.59 -7.08
N ILE A 394 -23.75 5.13 -6.67
CA ILE A 394 -23.27 5.32 -5.29
C ILE A 394 -23.08 6.81 -4.99
N ALA A 395 -22.45 7.56 -5.88
CA ALA A 395 -22.28 8.99 -5.66
C ALA A 395 -23.62 9.74 -5.54
N ALA A 396 -24.59 9.41 -6.39
CA ALA A 396 -25.94 9.99 -6.31
C ALA A 396 -26.72 9.59 -5.05
N ALA A 397 -26.45 8.41 -4.48
CA ALA A 397 -27.12 7.94 -3.27
C ALA A 397 -26.50 8.50 -1.99
N GLU A 398 -25.18 8.68 -1.95
CA GLU A 398 -24.41 8.97 -0.72
C GLU A 398 -23.98 10.45 -0.62
N ALA A 399 -23.93 11.19 -1.74
CA ALA A 399 -23.54 12.60 -1.76
C ALA A 399 -24.72 13.51 -2.14
N ASP A 400 -24.73 14.73 -1.61
CA ASP A 400 -25.77 15.73 -1.92
C ASP A 400 -25.46 16.46 -3.25
N ARG A 401 -24.18 16.56 -3.60
CA ARG A 401 -23.71 17.22 -4.82
C ARG A 401 -22.62 16.40 -5.47
N VAL A 402 -22.82 16.07 -6.75
CA VAL A 402 -21.91 15.22 -7.52
C VAL A 402 -21.37 16.00 -8.72
N ILE A 403 -20.05 16.02 -8.87
CA ILE A 403 -19.36 16.53 -10.05
C ILE A 403 -18.56 15.39 -10.69
N VAL A 404 -18.91 15.06 -11.93
CA VAL A 404 -18.23 14.03 -12.73
C VAL A 404 -17.18 14.68 -13.61
N THR A 405 -15.94 14.19 -13.52
CA THR A 405 -14.78 14.75 -14.23
C THR A 405 -13.90 13.65 -14.82
N ASP A 406 -12.83 14.03 -15.52
CA ASP A 406 -11.84 13.08 -16.05
C ASP A 406 -10.91 12.57 -14.94
N ASP A 407 -10.56 11.30 -15.03
CA ASP A 407 -9.49 10.65 -14.25
C ASP A 407 -8.28 10.40 -15.17
N ASN A 408 -8.01 9.16 -15.53
CA ASN A 408 -7.02 8.73 -16.51
C ASN A 408 -7.76 8.11 -17.72
N PRO A 409 -8.20 8.88 -18.74
CA PRO A 409 -8.97 8.32 -19.86
C PRO A 409 -8.17 7.31 -20.70
N ARG A 410 -6.85 7.39 -20.70
CA ARG A 410 -5.95 6.50 -21.48
C ARG A 410 -6.31 6.54 -22.97
N SER A 411 -6.62 5.37 -23.58
CA SER A 411 -6.96 5.30 -25.01
C SER A 411 -8.44 5.58 -25.30
N GLU A 412 -9.30 5.62 -24.27
CA GLU A 412 -10.73 5.84 -24.46
C GLU A 412 -11.10 7.32 -24.58
N ASP A 413 -12.24 7.61 -25.24
CA ASP A 413 -12.83 8.94 -25.24
C ASP A 413 -13.29 9.34 -23.82
N PRO A 414 -12.75 10.42 -23.24
CA PRO A 414 -13.12 10.84 -21.88
C PRO A 414 -14.61 11.21 -21.76
N ALA A 415 -15.24 11.75 -22.80
CA ALA A 415 -16.67 12.08 -22.79
C ALA A 415 -17.52 10.81 -22.67
N ALA A 416 -17.15 9.72 -23.34
CA ALA A 416 -17.84 8.44 -23.23
C ALA A 416 -17.73 7.85 -21.82
N ILE A 417 -16.59 8.01 -21.17
CA ILE A 417 -16.40 7.57 -19.77
C ILE A 417 -17.32 8.34 -18.83
N ARG A 418 -17.35 9.68 -18.95
CA ARG A 418 -18.22 10.53 -18.12
C ARG A 418 -19.70 10.24 -18.36
N ALA A 419 -20.11 10.08 -19.63
CA ALA A 419 -21.49 9.74 -19.98
C ALA A 419 -21.96 8.43 -19.32
N ALA A 420 -21.08 7.41 -19.24
CA ALA A 420 -21.41 6.13 -18.57
C ALA A 420 -21.62 6.29 -17.06
N ILE A 421 -20.95 7.23 -16.40
CA ILE A 421 -21.15 7.56 -14.99
C ILE A 421 -22.45 8.36 -14.81
N LEU A 422 -22.64 9.40 -15.62
CA LEU A 422 -23.79 10.31 -15.58
C LEU A 422 -25.12 9.59 -15.81
N ALA A 423 -25.14 8.55 -16.64
CA ALA A 423 -26.34 7.74 -16.88
C ALA A 423 -26.93 7.15 -15.59
N ALA A 424 -26.12 6.93 -14.56
CA ALA A 424 -26.54 6.41 -13.26
C ALA A 424 -26.48 7.46 -12.12
N ALA A 425 -26.15 8.71 -12.43
CA ALA A 425 -26.05 9.80 -11.47
C ALA A 425 -26.94 10.98 -11.90
N PRO A 426 -28.27 10.87 -11.79
CA PRO A 426 -29.18 11.93 -12.16
C PRO A 426 -28.93 13.19 -11.34
N GLY A 427 -28.84 14.36 -12.01
CA GLY A 427 -28.54 15.63 -11.34
C GLY A 427 -27.05 15.93 -11.13
N ALA A 428 -26.15 14.99 -11.44
CA ALA A 428 -24.71 15.26 -11.40
C ALA A 428 -24.30 16.29 -12.45
N ARG A 429 -23.37 17.19 -12.07
CA ARG A 429 -22.77 18.18 -12.97
C ARG A 429 -21.57 17.55 -13.69
N GLU A 430 -21.47 17.77 -14.99
CA GLU A 430 -20.32 17.38 -15.80
C GLU A 430 -19.34 18.54 -15.93
N ILE A 431 -18.06 18.31 -15.60
CA ILE A 431 -16.94 19.23 -15.86
C ILE A 431 -15.75 18.34 -16.25
N GLY A 432 -15.41 18.27 -17.54
CA GLY A 432 -14.36 17.37 -18.03
C GLY A 432 -12.99 17.71 -17.49
N ASP A 433 -12.58 18.96 -17.50
CA ASP A 433 -11.31 19.39 -16.92
C ASP A 433 -11.33 19.22 -15.40
N ARG A 434 -10.42 18.38 -14.89
CA ARG A 434 -10.38 18.03 -13.46
C ARG A 434 -9.94 19.18 -12.57
N ALA A 435 -9.02 20.03 -13.03
CA ALA A 435 -8.60 21.21 -12.28
C ALA A 435 -9.76 22.22 -12.15
N GLU A 436 -10.49 22.46 -13.24
CA GLU A 436 -11.67 23.32 -13.22
C GLU A 436 -12.80 22.72 -12.37
N ALA A 437 -13.01 21.40 -12.42
CA ALA A 437 -13.97 20.70 -11.55
C ALA A 437 -13.68 20.92 -10.07
N ILE A 438 -12.42 20.79 -9.66
CA ILE A 438 -11.95 21.02 -8.29
C ILE A 438 -12.13 22.49 -7.90
N LYS A 439 -11.71 23.41 -8.75
CA LYS A 439 -11.83 24.85 -8.53
C LYS A 439 -13.28 25.31 -8.37
N VAL A 440 -14.18 24.80 -9.21
CA VAL A 440 -15.63 25.06 -9.12
C VAL A 440 -16.21 24.48 -7.84
N ALA A 441 -15.89 23.21 -7.52
CA ALA A 441 -16.34 22.57 -6.30
C ALA A 441 -15.98 23.38 -5.05
N ILE A 442 -14.71 23.78 -4.93
CA ILE A 442 -14.19 24.58 -3.82
C ILE A 442 -14.89 25.95 -3.75
N GLY A 443 -15.08 26.60 -4.91
CA GLY A 443 -15.70 27.94 -4.96
C GLY A 443 -17.14 28.00 -4.52
N GLU A 444 -17.84 26.89 -4.57
CA GLU A 444 -19.24 26.80 -4.22
C GLU A 444 -19.49 26.27 -2.80
N LEU A 445 -18.40 25.96 -2.04
CA LEU A 445 -18.52 25.49 -0.66
C LEU A 445 -19.08 26.57 0.27
N GLN A 446 -19.95 26.13 1.15
CA GLN A 446 -20.57 26.93 2.19
C GLN A 446 -20.23 26.35 3.58
N PRO A 447 -20.34 27.14 4.65
CA PRO A 447 -20.18 26.62 6.00
C PRO A 447 -21.07 25.39 6.27
N GLY A 448 -20.46 24.33 6.79
CA GLY A 448 -21.13 23.06 7.05
C GLY A 448 -21.12 22.06 5.89
N ASP A 449 -20.57 22.43 4.71
CA ASP A 449 -20.29 21.46 3.65
C ASP A 449 -19.04 20.64 3.98
N ALA A 450 -18.87 19.50 3.30
CA ALA A 450 -17.61 18.78 3.20
C ALA A 450 -17.38 18.36 1.74
N LEU A 451 -16.14 18.49 1.24
CA LEU A 451 -15.76 18.11 -0.12
C LEU A 451 -14.81 16.91 -0.09
N VAL A 452 -15.08 15.90 -0.94
CA VAL A 452 -14.12 14.85 -1.25
C VAL A 452 -13.80 14.82 -2.75
N ILE A 453 -12.50 14.82 -3.07
CA ILE A 453 -11.97 14.64 -4.41
C ILE A 453 -11.45 13.20 -4.47
N ALA A 454 -12.13 12.35 -5.26
CA ALA A 454 -11.89 10.91 -5.27
C ALA A 454 -11.33 10.42 -6.62
N GLY A 455 -10.59 9.31 -6.56
CA GLY A 455 -10.06 8.58 -7.72
C GLY A 455 -8.55 8.55 -7.79
N LYS A 456 -7.87 9.71 -7.83
CA LYS A 456 -6.42 9.82 -8.02
C LYS A 456 -5.62 9.72 -6.72
N GLY A 457 -6.15 10.24 -5.62
CA GLY A 457 -5.44 10.21 -4.33
C GLY A 457 -4.03 10.82 -4.44
N HIS A 458 -3.00 10.01 -4.26
CA HIS A 458 -1.59 10.41 -4.28
C HIS A 458 -0.97 10.53 -5.69
N GLU A 459 -1.70 10.18 -6.76
CA GLU A 459 -1.17 10.21 -8.13
C GLU A 459 -0.78 11.64 -8.56
N VAL A 460 0.35 11.74 -9.28
CA VAL A 460 0.89 13.01 -9.81
C VAL A 460 0.88 13.04 -11.35
N GLY A 461 0.02 12.27 -11.97
CA GLY A 461 -0.08 12.19 -13.43
C GLY A 461 -1.51 11.97 -13.91
N GLN A 462 -1.80 12.43 -15.12
CA GLN A 462 -3.03 12.12 -15.86
C GLN A 462 -2.66 11.52 -17.22
N ILE A 463 -3.15 10.31 -17.49
CA ILE A 463 -2.83 9.58 -18.72
C ILE A 463 -3.91 9.83 -19.75
N ILE A 464 -3.55 10.50 -20.85
CA ILE A 464 -4.44 10.82 -21.98
C ILE A 464 -3.79 10.29 -23.26
N GLY A 465 -4.43 9.35 -23.93
CA GLY A 465 -3.81 8.62 -25.03
C GLY A 465 -2.56 7.88 -24.56
N GLY A 466 -1.45 8.06 -25.28
CA GLY A 466 -0.15 7.48 -24.90
C GLY A 466 0.73 8.42 -24.05
N THR A 467 0.22 9.58 -23.60
CA THR A 467 0.99 10.60 -22.90
C THR A 467 0.56 10.70 -21.43
N THR A 468 1.53 10.80 -20.53
CA THR A 468 1.28 11.13 -19.12
C THR A 468 1.57 12.61 -18.92
N LEU A 469 0.54 13.38 -18.62
CA LEU A 469 0.64 14.80 -18.24
C LEU A 469 0.84 14.90 -16.74
N HIS A 470 1.61 15.89 -16.28
CA HIS A 470 1.69 16.19 -14.85
C HIS A 470 0.34 16.73 -14.36
N PHE A 471 -0.22 16.12 -13.32
CA PHE A 471 -1.44 16.55 -12.67
C PHE A 471 -1.53 15.94 -11.26
N SER A 472 -1.85 16.76 -10.27
CA SER A 472 -2.05 16.35 -8.88
C SER A 472 -3.30 17.02 -8.31
N ASP A 473 -4.17 16.23 -7.66
CA ASP A 473 -5.32 16.78 -6.93
C ASP A 473 -4.89 17.75 -5.83
N HIS A 474 -3.75 17.46 -5.16
CA HIS A 474 -3.19 18.33 -4.11
C HIS A 474 -2.80 19.72 -4.66
N GLU A 475 -2.12 19.74 -5.80
CA GLU A 475 -1.73 21.00 -6.45
C GLU A 475 -2.96 21.78 -6.91
N ALA A 476 -3.94 21.11 -7.51
CA ALA A 476 -5.18 21.75 -7.96
C ALA A 476 -5.99 22.35 -6.79
N VAL A 477 -6.01 21.68 -5.63
CA VAL A 477 -6.62 22.23 -4.41
C VAL A 477 -5.84 23.45 -3.91
N ALA A 478 -4.51 23.33 -3.81
CA ALA A 478 -3.66 24.45 -3.35
C ALA A 478 -3.83 25.70 -4.23
N ASP A 479 -3.82 25.53 -5.55
CA ASP A 479 -4.04 26.61 -6.53
C ASP A 479 -5.43 27.24 -6.40
N ALA A 480 -6.47 26.40 -6.23
CA ALA A 480 -7.84 26.88 -6.07
C ALA A 480 -8.04 27.66 -4.76
N LEU A 481 -7.37 27.27 -3.68
CA LEU A 481 -7.40 27.99 -2.40
C LEU A 481 -6.60 29.30 -2.47
N ALA A 482 -5.41 29.29 -3.07
CA ALA A 482 -4.57 30.47 -3.23
C ALA A 482 -5.26 31.57 -4.05
N ALA A 483 -5.95 31.19 -5.13
CA ALA A 483 -6.71 32.12 -5.99
C ALA A 483 -7.90 32.81 -5.29
N ARG A 484 -8.26 32.39 -4.06
CA ARG A 484 -9.39 32.95 -3.29
C ARG A 484 -8.92 33.69 -2.03
N ALA A 485 -7.64 33.54 -1.67
CA ALA A 485 -7.02 34.29 -0.58
C ALA A 485 -6.48 35.66 -1.06
N SER A 486 -6.41 35.84 -2.42
CA SER A 486 -6.01 37.09 -3.08
C SER A 486 -7.25 37.92 -3.46
#